data_71b205bd1e411e8a6fe7bfdc904d65d7
#
_entry.id   71b205bd1e411e8a6fe7bfdc904d65d7
#
_cell.length_a   1.000
_cell.length_b   1.000
_cell.length_c   1.000
_cell.angle_alpha   90.00
_cell.angle_beta   90.00
_cell.angle_gamma   90.00
#
_symmetry.space_group_name_H-M   'P 1'
#
loop_
_entity.id
_entity.type
_entity.pdbx_description
1 polymer ?
#
loop_
_entity_poly.entity_id
_entity_poly.type
_entity_poly.pdbx_seq_one_letter_code
_entity_poly.pdbx_strand_id
1 'polypeptide(L)'
;GLQGMLDIGGKIWIYYEGDIPVCSIMFIPSGEDAKNDLEIEGIDYNLMGDIGPVFVNFDYLGHGLMYQMLQKFDEYLESIGYKYVMTTVHPDNIFSSRNMVKNGMKKVSQKVFKRGLRDIYFKELD
;
A
#
# COMPACT_ATOMS: atom_id res chain seq x y z
N GLY A 1 11.08 -6.54 -14.82
CA GLY A 1 10.90 -5.11 -14.60
C GLY A 1 9.45 -4.71 -14.43
N LEU A 2 9.21 -3.45 -14.12
CA LEU A 2 7.88 -2.91 -13.95
C LEU A 2 7.19 -2.79 -15.30
N GLN A 3 6.03 -3.41 -15.44
CA GLN A 3 5.27 -3.45 -16.68
C GLN A 3 3.80 -3.16 -16.38
N GLY A 4 3.21 -2.29 -17.15
CA GLY A 4 1.80 -2.00 -17.06
C GLY A 4 1.44 -1.04 -15.93
N MET A 5 0.52 -0.16 -16.27
CA MET A 5 -0.04 0.81 -15.33
C MET A 5 -1.48 1.08 -15.77
N LEU A 6 -2.42 0.84 -14.86
CA LEU A 6 -3.83 1.16 -15.12
C LEU A 6 -4.19 2.45 -14.44
N ASP A 7 -4.87 3.33 -15.18
CA ASP A 7 -5.37 4.59 -14.64
C ASP A 7 -6.89 4.47 -14.44
N ILE A 8 -7.27 4.21 -13.19
CA ILE A 8 -8.67 4.05 -12.79
C ILE A 8 -9.01 4.95 -11.61
N GLY A 9 -8.52 6.20 -11.63
CA GLY A 9 -8.49 7.06 -10.46
C GLY A 9 -7.36 6.73 -9.52
N GLY A 10 -6.52 5.78 -9.92
CA GLY A 10 -5.32 5.31 -9.25
C GLY A 10 -4.38 4.69 -10.26
N LYS A 11 -3.40 3.97 -9.78
CA LYS A 11 -2.37 3.33 -10.60
C LYS A 11 -2.13 1.90 -10.14
N ILE A 12 -1.85 0.99 -11.09
CA ILE A 12 -1.42 -0.38 -10.78
C ILE A 12 -0.07 -0.61 -11.43
N TRP A 13 0.90 -1.09 -10.65
CA TRP A 13 2.17 -1.56 -11.16
C TRP A 13 2.19 -3.08 -11.10
N ILE A 14 2.61 -3.69 -12.21
CA ILE A 14 2.71 -5.13 -12.33
C ILE A 14 4.14 -5.46 -12.73
N TYR A 15 4.76 -6.34 -11.95
CA TYR A 15 6.08 -6.89 -12.28
C TYR A 15 5.89 -8.21 -12.99
N TYR A 16 6.65 -8.38 -14.07
CA TYR A 16 6.66 -9.62 -14.84
C TYR A 16 8.05 -10.23 -14.83
N GLU A 17 8.09 -11.55 -14.89
CA GLU A 17 9.28 -12.29 -15.27
C GLU A 17 8.92 -13.04 -16.56
N GLY A 18 9.46 -12.59 -17.71
CA GLY A 18 8.94 -13.02 -19.00
C GLY A 18 7.48 -12.61 -19.15
N ASP A 19 6.60 -13.59 -19.38
CA ASP A 19 5.16 -13.36 -19.49
C ASP A 19 4.40 -13.67 -18.18
N ILE A 20 5.12 -13.99 -17.11
CA ILE A 20 4.53 -14.39 -15.84
C ILE A 20 4.43 -13.19 -14.90
N PRO A 21 3.22 -12.78 -14.49
CA PRO A 21 3.08 -11.73 -13.48
C PRO A 21 3.54 -12.29 -12.13
N VAL A 22 4.53 -11.63 -11.51
CA VAL A 22 5.10 -12.10 -10.25
C VAL A 22 4.58 -11.33 -9.05
N CYS A 23 4.25 -10.08 -9.23
CA CYS A 23 3.65 -9.27 -8.15
C CYS A 23 3.02 -8.00 -8.71
N SER A 24 2.11 -7.41 -7.94
CA SER A 24 1.49 -6.14 -8.28
C SER A 24 1.15 -5.35 -7.02
N ILE A 25 1.07 -4.03 -7.19
CA ILE A 25 0.66 -3.10 -6.13
C ILE A 25 -0.16 -1.99 -6.76
N MET A 26 -1.18 -1.52 -6.03
CA MET A 26 -2.08 -0.48 -6.50
C MET A 26 -1.99 0.76 -5.62
N PHE A 27 -1.97 1.92 -6.25
CA PHE A 27 -2.14 3.21 -5.60
C PHE A 27 -3.59 3.66 -5.75
N ILE A 28 -4.23 4.02 -4.64
CA ILE A 28 -5.58 4.56 -4.62
C ILE A 28 -5.54 5.90 -3.90
N PRO A 29 -5.98 7.01 -4.55
CA PRO A 29 -6.19 8.26 -3.83
C PRO A 29 -7.27 8.03 -2.78
N SER A 30 -6.98 8.30 -1.51
CA SER A 30 -7.88 7.93 -0.42
C SER A 30 -8.71 9.09 0.13
N GLY A 31 -8.18 10.31 0.14
CA GLY A 31 -8.91 11.51 0.53
C GLY A 31 -9.84 11.34 1.72
N GLU A 32 -11.14 11.53 1.48
CA GLU A 32 -12.17 11.47 2.53
C GLU A 32 -12.26 10.09 3.21
N ASP A 33 -12.04 9.00 2.48
CA ASP A 33 -12.08 7.67 3.08
C ASP A 33 -10.98 7.51 4.12
N ALA A 34 -9.79 8.00 3.84
CA ALA A 34 -8.67 7.96 4.79
C ALA A 34 -8.99 8.79 6.03
N LYS A 35 -9.62 9.93 5.86
CA LYS A 35 -10.03 10.79 6.99
C LYS A 35 -10.98 10.06 7.93
N ASN A 36 -11.93 9.31 7.37
CA ASN A 36 -12.89 8.54 8.17
C ASN A 36 -12.20 7.39 8.91
N ASP A 37 -11.17 6.79 8.32
CA ASP A 37 -10.52 5.61 8.88
C ASP A 37 -9.43 5.96 9.90
N LEU A 38 -8.67 7.03 9.68
CA LEU A 38 -7.50 7.35 10.48
C LEU A 38 -7.76 8.30 11.64
N GLU A 39 -8.64 9.27 11.45
CA GLU A 39 -8.95 10.28 12.46
C GLU A 39 -7.71 10.99 13.04
N ILE A 40 -6.65 11.17 12.22
CA ILE A 40 -5.44 11.88 12.61
C ILE A 40 -5.62 13.36 12.31
N GLU A 41 -5.38 14.20 13.33
CA GLU A 41 -5.44 15.65 13.17
C GLU A 41 -4.15 16.21 12.59
N GLY A 42 -4.26 17.34 11.90
CA GLY A 42 -3.10 18.09 11.44
C GLY A 42 -2.47 17.60 10.15
N ILE A 43 -3.11 16.65 9.45
CA ILE A 43 -2.61 16.18 8.16
C ILE A 43 -3.57 16.57 7.03
N ASP A 44 -3.01 16.73 5.84
CA ASP A 44 -3.80 16.98 4.64
C ASP A 44 -4.10 15.63 3.95
N TYR A 45 -5.34 15.16 4.09
CA TYR A 45 -5.75 13.88 3.53
C TYR A 45 -5.73 13.84 2.01
N ASN A 46 -5.70 14.99 1.34
CA ASN A 46 -5.54 15.04 -0.11
C ASN A 46 -4.13 14.64 -0.56
N LEU A 47 -3.18 14.58 0.37
CA LEU A 47 -1.81 14.15 0.12
C LEU A 47 -1.54 12.73 0.66
N MET A 48 -2.61 11.97 0.89
CA MET A 48 -2.57 10.61 1.40
C MET A 48 -2.79 9.62 0.26
N GLY A 49 -1.85 8.68 0.09
CA GLY A 49 -2.02 7.55 -0.81
C GLY A 49 -2.39 6.30 -0.02
N ASP A 50 -3.34 5.53 -0.55
CA ASP A 50 -3.72 4.24 0.01
C ASP A 50 -3.07 3.14 -0.82
N ILE A 51 -2.40 2.21 -0.16
CA ILE A 51 -1.93 0.98 -0.80
C ILE A 51 -3.16 0.09 -0.97
N GLY A 52 -3.60 -0.07 -2.21
CA GLY A 52 -4.69 -0.98 -2.53
C GLY A 52 -4.23 -2.43 -2.49
N PRO A 53 -4.94 -3.33 -3.17
CA PRO A 53 -4.57 -4.73 -3.18
C PRO A 53 -3.12 -4.95 -3.62
N VAL A 54 -2.41 -5.76 -2.87
CA VAL A 54 -1.05 -6.21 -3.19
C VAL A 54 -1.13 -7.69 -3.52
N PHE A 55 -0.51 -8.08 -4.62
CA PHE A 55 -0.44 -9.47 -5.05
C PHE A 55 1.03 -9.89 -5.18
N VAL A 56 1.35 -11.06 -4.64
CA VAL A 56 2.65 -11.70 -4.88
C VAL A 56 2.35 -13.14 -5.31
N ASN A 57 2.89 -13.54 -6.47
CA ASN A 57 2.75 -14.90 -6.96
C ASN A 57 3.40 -15.85 -5.94
N PHE A 58 2.67 -16.89 -5.57
CA PHE A 58 3.10 -17.82 -4.53
C PHE A 58 4.50 -18.39 -4.77
N ASP A 59 4.85 -18.67 -6.04
CA ASP A 59 6.15 -19.24 -6.40
C ASP A 59 7.31 -18.26 -6.20
N TYR A 60 7.01 -16.98 -5.96
CA TYR A 60 8.01 -15.91 -5.81
C TYR A 60 8.04 -15.34 -4.38
N LEU A 61 7.35 -15.95 -3.44
CA LEU A 61 7.40 -15.55 -2.03
C LEU A 61 8.81 -15.74 -1.48
N GLY A 62 9.20 -14.88 -0.55
CA GLY A 62 10.51 -14.98 0.10
C GLY A 62 11.65 -14.30 -0.65
N HIS A 63 11.37 -13.62 -1.76
CA HIS A 63 12.38 -12.90 -2.54
C HIS A 63 12.42 -11.41 -2.30
N GLY A 64 11.72 -10.92 -1.29
CA GLY A 64 11.69 -9.50 -0.95
C GLY A 64 10.92 -8.63 -1.93
N LEU A 65 10.08 -9.21 -2.78
CA LEU A 65 9.38 -8.47 -3.83
C LEU A 65 8.36 -7.47 -3.25
N MET A 66 7.61 -7.86 -2.24
CA MET A 66 6.64 -6.95 -1.64
C MET A 66 7.34 -5.72 -1.06
N TYR A 67 8.44 -5.90 -0.37
CA TYR A 67 9.22 -4.78 0.16
C TYR A 67 9.72 -3.87 -0.96
N GLN A 68 10.24 -4.44 -2.04
CA GLN A 68 10.69 -3.67 -3.20
C GLN A 68 9.56 -2.87 -3.84
N MET A 69 8.38 -3.47 -3.98
CA MET A 69 7.21 -2.78 -4.51
C MET A 69 6.78 -1.63 -3.60
N LEU A 70 6.81 -1.83 -2.29
CA LEU A 70 6.47 -0.76 -1.33
C LEU A 70 7.44 0.42 -1.45
N GLN A 71 8.72 0.14 -1.67
CA GLN A 71 9.70 1.21 -1.88
C GLN A 71 9.42 1.98 -3.17
N LYS A 72 9.09 1.29 -4.26
CA LYS A 72 8.71 1.92 -5.53
C LYS A 72 7.44 2.74 -5.40
N PHE A 73 6.48 2.24 -4.64
CA PHE A 73 5.24 2.94 -4.34
C PHE A 73 5.53 4.27 -3.64
N ASP A 74 6.36 4.23 -2.60
CA ASP A 74 6.73 5.44 -1.86
C ASP A 74 7.45 6.45 -2.75
N GLU A 75 8.39 6.00 -3.57
CA GLU A 75 9.13 6.88 -4.49
C GLU A 75 8.15 7.58 -5.46
N TYR A 76 7.17 6.83 -5.97
CA TYR A 76 6.18 7.42 -6.85
C TYR A 76 5.35 8.49 -6.13
N LEU A 77 4.85 8.19 -4.93
CA LEU A 77 4.06 9.16 -4.17
C LEU A 77 4.86 10.42 -3.87
N GLU A 78 6.11 10.28 -3.48
CA GLU A 78 6.98 11.41 -3.24
C GLU A 78 7.16 12.25 -4.52
N SER A 79 7.30 11.59 -5.68
CA SER A 79 7.48 12.25 -6.96
C SER A 79 6.29 13.10 -7.38
N ILE A 80 5.08 12.77 -6.93
CA ILE A 80 3.86 13.51 -7.25
C ILE A 80 3.41 14.43 -6.09
N GLY A 81 4.26 14.59 -5.06
CA GLY A 81 4.02 15.53 -3.98
C GLY A 81 3.16 15.01 -2.84
N TYR A 82 2.89 13.72 -2.78
CA TYR A 82 2.17 13.12 -1.65
C TYR A 82 3.08 13.06 -0.42
N LYS A 83 2.48 13.07 0.75
CA LYS A 83 3.20 13.13 2.03
C LYS A 83 2.89 11.98 2.98
N TYR A 84 1.84 11.22 2.72
CA TYR A 84 1.36 10.20 3.65
C TYR A 84 0.97 8.94 2.92
N VAL A 85 1.12 7.81 3.60
CA VAL A 85 0.72 6.50 3.10
C VAL A 85 -0.08 5.78 4.16
N MET A 86 -1.17 5.16 3.76
CA MET A 86 -1.94 4.26 4.62
C MET A 86 -2.24 2.96 3.92
N THR A 87 -2.58 1.95 4.68
CA THR A 87 -3.13 0.69 4.16
C THR A 87 -3.91 -0.02 5.26
N THR A 88 -4.72 -0.98 4.86
CA THR A 88 -5.41 -1.89 5.77
C THR A 88 -4.92 -3.30 5.55
N VAL A 89 -4.73 -4.05 6.62
CA VAL A 89 -4.20 -5.41 6.57
C VAL A 89 -5.06 -6.31 7.46
N HIS A 90 -5.42 -7.49 6.97
CA HIS A 90 -6.08 -8.49 7.81
C HIS A 90 -5.16 -8.85 8.99
N PRO A 91 -5.66 -8.92 10.23
CA PRO A 91 -4.80 -9.17 11.40
C PRO A 91 -3.98 -10.46 11.32
N ASP A 92 -4.47 -11.47 10.59
CA ASP A 92 -3.79 -12.75 10.43
C ASP A 92 -2.79 -12.75 9.27
N ASN A 93 -2.73 -11.69 8.48
CA ASN A 93 -1.81 -11.60 7.34
C ASN A 93 -0.44 -11.12 7.82
N ILE A 94 0.31 -12.04 8.41
CA ILE A 94 1.62 -11.75 9.01
C ILE A 94 2.63 -11.33 7.93
N PHE A 95 2.56 -11.93 6.75
CA PHE A 95 3.45 -11.59 5.65
C PHE A 95 3.32 -10.11 5.27
N SER A 96 2.09 -9.64 5.06
CA SER A 96 1.85 -8.24 4.72
C SER A 96 2.23 -7.30 5.86
N SER A 97 1.84 -7.62 7.09
CA SER A 97 2.12 -6.73 8.23
C SER A 97 3.62 -6.58 8.47
N ARG A 98 4.41 -7.65 8.33
CA ARG A 98 5.87 -7.57 8.46
C ARG A 98 6.49 -6.68 7.40
N ASN A 99 6.00 -6.76 6.16
CA ASN A 99 6.51 -5.92 5.09
C ASN A 99 6.14 -4.46 5.30
N MET A 100 4.94 -4.16 5.79
CA MET A 100 4.53 -2.79 6.11
C MET A 100 5.44 -2.20 7.19
N VAL A 101 5.71 -2.95 8.26
CA VAL A 101 6.60 -2.51 9.34
C VAL A 101 8.02 -2.31 8.82
N LYS A 102 8.51 -3.23 8.01
CA LYS A 102 9.84 -3.10 7.40
C LYS A 102 9.96 -1.84 6.55
N ASN A 103 8.87 -1.45 5.90
CA ASN A 103 8.80 -0.22 5.09
C ASN A 103 8.54 1.04 5.93
N GLY A 104 8.61 0.96 7.25
CA GLY A 104 8.48 2.11 8.12
C GLY A 104 7.06 2.46 8.54
N MET A 105 6.08 1.66 8.18
CA MET A 105 4.70 1.91 8.57
C MET A 105 4.44 1.45 10.01
N LYS A 106 3.50 2.12 10.67
CA LYS A 106 3.08 1.80 12.04
C LYS A 106 1.61 1.48 12.06
N LYS A 107 1.25 0.44 12.82
CA LYS A 107 -0.14 0.16 13.11
C LYS A 107 -0.68 1.27 14.03
N VAL A 108 -1.69 1.99 13.56
CA VAL A 108 -2.26 3.13 14.31
C VAL A 108 -3.64 2.84 14.87
N SER A 109 -4.39 1.90 14.29
CA SER A 109 -5.71 1.53 14.79
C SER A 109 -6.20 0.23 14.18
N GLN A 110 -7.41 -0.17 14.57
CA GLN A 110 -8.15 -1.27 13.96
C GLN A 110 -9.56 -0.79 13.68
N LYS A 111 -10.19 -1.33 12.64
CA LYS A 111 -11.56 -1.00 12.28
C LYS A 111 -12.26 -2.22 11.68
N VAL A 112 -13.56 -2.33 11.92
CA VAL A 112 -14.38 -3.34 11.28
C VAL A 112 -14.97 -2.75 10.00
N PHE A 113 -14.59 -3.34 8.88
CA PHE A 113 -15.12 -3.02 7.55
C PHE A 113 -16.13 -4.09 7.12
N LYS A 114 -16.75 -3.92 5.95
CA LYS A 114 -17.62 -4.97 5.40
C LYS A 114 -16.90 -6.31 5.25
N ARG A 115 -15.59 -6.26 4.97
CA ARG A 115 -14.74 -7.43 4.80
C ARG A 115 -14.28 -8.06 6.13
N GLY A 116 -14.62 -7.45 7.27
CA GLY A 116 -14.19 -7.87 8.59
C GLY A 116 -13.17 -6.92 9.21
N LEU A 117 -12.59 -7.36 10.32
CA LEU A 117 -11.60 -6.57 11.07
C LEU A 117 -10.33 -6.38 10.26
N ARG A 118 -9.80 -5.15 10.28
CA ARG A 118 -8.53 -4.80 9.64
C ARG A 118 -7.69 -3.95 10.56
N ASP A 119 -6.38 -4.20 10.53
CA ASP A 119 -5.40 -3.30 11.13
C ASP A 119 -5.12 -2.17 10.16
N ILE A 120 -5.01 -0.94 10.67
CA ILE A 120 -4.72 0.22 9.84
C ILE A 120 -3.28 0.65 10.09
N TYR A 121 -2.50 0.73 9.03
CA TYR A 121 -1.11 1.16 9.02
C TYR A 121 -0.97 2.51 8.36
N PHE A 122 -0.02 3.29 8.87
CA PHE A 122 0.20 4.66 8.42
C PHE A 122 1.67 5.02 8.53
N LYS A 123 2.13 5.88 7.62
CA LYS A 123 3.42 6.55 7.78
C LYS A 123 3.42 7.89 7.06
N GLU A 124 4.34 8.74 7.48
CA GLU A 124 4.67 9.98 6.82
C GLU A 124 5.85 9.73 5.89
N LEU A 125 5.78 10.25 4.67
CA LEU A 125 6.87 10.18 3.70
C LEU A 125 7.91 11.26 3.99
N ASP A 126 9.14 10.99 3.60
CA ASP A 126 10.25 11.94 3.78
C ASP A 126 10.18 13.14 2.84
#